data_c08a29294daa03fa546eb0717bf92b2c
#
_entry.id   c08a29294daa03fa546eb0717bf92b2c
#
_cell.length_a   1.000
_cell.length_b   1.000
_cell.length_c   1.000
_cell.angle_alpha   90.00
_cell.angle_beta   90.00
_cell.angle_gamma   90.00
#
_symmetry.space_group_name_H-M   'P 1'
#
loop_
_entity.id
_entity.type
_entity.pdbx_description
1 polymer ?
#
loop_
_entity_poly.entity_id
_entity_poly.type
_entity_poly.pdbx_seq_one_letter_code
_entity_poly.pdbx_strand_id
1 'polypeptide(L)'
;MKFTFNASGANAPLIREYDIASSTAIHAGEVVGTADNLLVKADSADSLLGVSAEEHTGKHDELNARADGTKLRVNIAPQAVYEAALPCFTATGGTETTLVTAASGLSTSLNSGCAVLLSKADGSANTDSVGTSRRISACTVSGSAATITLASGGTPAAGDIYRILPDVGDELVLDASGMGVAFYRAATTVKFICVYTDKARGTVGVKLKAPLFA
;
A
#
# COMPACT_ATOMS: atom_id res chain seq x y z
N MET A 1 -0.13 -8.10 1.78
CA MET A 1 0.21 -7.51 3.12
C MET A 1 0.53 -8.61 4.12
N LYS A 2 1.26 -8.31 5.19
CA LYS A 2 1.61 -9.26 6.24
C LYS A 2 1.09 -8.74 7.59
N PHE A 3 0.37 -9.57 8.35
CA PHE A 3 -0.05 -9.23 9.71
C PHE A 3 1.17 -8.99 10.60
N THR A 4 1.15 -7.94 11.41
CA THR A 4 2.24 -7.58 12.32
C THR A 4 1.76 -7.65 13.78
N PHE A 5 0.71 -6.93 14.12
CA PHE A 5 0.11 -6.92 15.47
C PHE A 5 -1.30 -6.31 15.44
N ASN A 6 -2.04 -6.42 16.54
CA ASN A 6 -3.26 -5.66 16.76
C ASN A 6 -2.96 -4.39 17.56
N ALA A 7 -3.45 -3.25 17.12
CA ALA A 7 -3.27 -1.96 17.82
C ALA A 7 -3.90 -1.94 19.22
N SER A 8 -4.82 -2.86 19.49
CA SER A 8 -5.40 -3.08 20.83
C SER A 8 -4.51 -3.86 21.81
N GLY A 9 -3.29 -4.24 21.39
CA GLY A 9 -2.33 -5.01 22.20
C GLY A 9 -2.48 -6.53 22.15
N ALA A 10 -3.45 -7.07 21.44
CA ALA A 10 -3.53 -8.51 21.18
C ALA A 10 -2.52 -8.91 20.10
N ASN A 11 -1.66 -9.90 20.38
CA ASN A 11 -0.60 -10.32 19.46
C ASN A 11 -1.01 -11.39 18.45
N ALA A 12 -2.25 -11.88 18.51
CA ALA A 12 -2.76 -12.92 17.63
C ALA A 12 -3.76 -12.35 16.60
N PRO A 13 -3.71 -12.79 15.34
CA PRO A 13 -4.73 -12.45 14.36
C PRO A 13 -6.06 -13.13 14.71
N LEU A 14 -7.17 -12.48 14.43
CA LEU A 14 -8.49 -13.09 14.49
C LEU A 14 -8.81 -13.71 13.13
N ILE A 15 -8.60 -15.02 13.01
CA ILE A 15 -8.80 -15.76 11.77
C ILE A 15 -10.19 -16.37 11.74
N ARG A 16 -10.93 -16.18 10.62
CA ARG A 16 -12.18 -16.87 10.33
C ARG A 16 -12.18 -17.41 8.91
N GLU A 17 -12.98 -18.44 8.67
CA GLU A 17 -13.20 -19.05 7.36
C GLU A 17 -14.46 -18.46 6.71
N TYR A 18 -14.36 -18.19 5.43
CA TYR A 18 -15.44 -17.65 4.60
C TYR A 18 -15.53 -18.45 3.30
N ASP A 19 -16.75 -18.58 2.80
CA ASP A 19 -17.02 -19.21 1.52
C ASP A 19 -16.50 -18.30 0.39
N ILE A 20 -15.88 -18.91 -0.62
CA ILE A 20 -15.32 -18.26 -1.80
C ILE A 20 -15.86 -18.90 -3.06
N ALA A 21 -16.11 -18.12 -4.10
CA ALA A 21 -16.46 -18.67 -5.42
C ALA A 21 -15.27 -19.47 -5.98
N SER A 22 -15.51 -20.67 -6.48
CA SER A 22 -14.47 -21.61 -6.94
C SER A 22 -13.55 -21.07 -8.02
N SER A 23 -13.99 -20.08 -8.81
CA SER A 23 -13.21 -19.44 -9.87
C SER A 23 -12.42 -18.21 -9.41
N THR A 24 -12.54 -17.81 -8.14
CA THR A 24 -11.89 -16.60 -7.64
C THR A 24 -10.49 -16.90 -7.13
N ALA A 25 -9.47 -16.35 -7.77
CA ALA A 25 -8.10 -16.41 -7.28
C ALA A 25 -7.84 -15.30 -6.28
N ILE A 26 -7.39 -15.64 -5.06
CA ILE A 26 -7.00 -14.70 -4.00
C ILE A 26 -5.63 -15.13 -3.49
N HIS A 27 -4.69 -14.19 -3.37
CA HIS A 27 -3.36 -14.45 -2.84
C HIS A 27 -3.29 -14.24 -1.32
N ALA A 28 -2.38 -14.95 -0.67
CA ALA A 28 -2.07 -14.69 0.73
C ALA A 28 -1.61 -13.23 0.92
N GLY A 29 -2.20 -12.52 1.88
CA GLY A 29 -1.94 -11.10 2.10
C GLY A 29 -2.73 -10.14 1.22
N GLU A 30 -3.61 -10.64 0.34
CA GLU A 30 -4.52 -9.79 -0.44
C GLU A 30 -5.68 -9.30 0.42
N VAL A 31 -6.08 -8.04 0.22
CA VAL A 31 -7.25 -7.46 0.91
C VAL A 31 -8.52 -8.00 0.27
N VAL A 32 -9.43 -8.45 1.10
CA VAL A 32 -10.66 -9.11 0.70
C VAL A 32 -11.88 -8.53 1.39
N GLY A 33 -13.01 -8.73 0.77
CA GLY A 33 -14.32 -8.39 1.31
C GLY A 33 -15.36 -9.41 0.86
N THR A 34 -16.62 -9.09 1.04
CA THR A 34 -17.74 -9.94 0.62
C THR A 34 -18.62 -9.24 -0.41
N ALA A 35 -19.07 -9.99 -1.41
CA ALA A 35 -20.17 -9.66 -2.30
C ALA A 35 -21.08 -10.87 -2.42
N ASP A 36 -22.39 -10.69 -2.33
CA ASP A 36 -23.38 -11.80 -2.35
C ASP A 36 -23.08 -12.92 -1.34
N ASN A 37 -22.55 -12.57 -0.17
CA ASN A 37 -22.10 -13.49 0.90
C ASN A 37 -20.88 -14.38 0.52
N LEU A 38 -20.26 -14.17 -0.61
CA LEU A 38 -19.03 -14.86 -1.00
C LEU A 38 -17.82 -13.94 -0.85
N LEU A 39 -16.68 -14.55 -0.55
CA LEU A 39 -15.40 -13.85 -0.48
C LEU A 39 -14.96 -13.43 -1.89
N VAL A 40 -14.59 -12.16 -2.03
CA VAL A 40 -14.09 -11.57 -3.26
C VAL A 40 -12.89 -10.66 -2.97
N LYS A 41 -12.17 -10.25 -4.01
CA LYS A 41 -11.16 -9.20 -3.89
C LYS A 41 -11.80 -7.89 -3.46
N ALA A 42 -11.05 -7.10 -2.69
CA ALA A 42 -11.56 -5.87 -2.08
C ALA A 42 -12.15 -4.87 -3.09
N ASP A 43 -11.60 -4.79 -4.30
CA ASP A 43 -12.09 -3.87 -5.35
C ASP A 43 -13.48 -4.26 -5.89
N SER A 44 -13.89 -5.51 -5.71
CA SER A 44 -15.20 -6.03 -6.13
C SER A 44 -16.14 -6.29 -4.94
N ALA A 45 -15.75 -5.86 -3.73
CA ALA A 45 -16.49 -6.14 -2.52
C ALA A 45 -17.51 -5.04 -2.20
N ASP A 46 -18.70 -5.45 -1.77
CA ASP A 46 -19.71 -4.55 -1.20
C ASP A 46 -19.32 -4.11 0.22
N SER A 47 -18.59 -4.98 0.93
CA SER A 47 -18.12 -4.73 2.30
C SER A 47 -16.71 -5.26 2.49
N LEU A 48 -15.84 -4.46 3.09
CA LEU A 48 -14.47 -4.88 3.44
C LEU A 48 -14.48 -5.80 4.64
N LEU A 49 -13.72 -6.89 4.56
CA LEU A 49 -13.64 -7.90 5.60
C LEU A 49 -12.28 -7.89 6.31
N GLY A 50 -11.19 -8.00 5.57
CA GLY A 50 -9.87 -8.12 6.15
C GLY A 50 -8.80 -8.48 5.12
N VAL A 51 -7.81 -9.24 5.57
CA VAL A 51 -6.67 -9.67 4.74
C VAL A 51 -6.59 -11.19 4.73
N SER A 52 -6.48 -11.78 3.53
CA SER A 52 -6.37 -13.23 3.37
C SER A 52 -5.14 -13.77 4.10
N ALA A 53 -5.32 -14.82 4.88
CA ALA A 53 -4.25 -15.51 5.59
C ALA A 53 -3.61 -16.63 4.76
N GLU A 54 -4.23 -17.02 3.65
CA GLU A 54 -3.77 -18.09 2.77
C GLU A 54 -4.12 -17.79 1.31
N GLU A 55 -3.60 -18.62 0.40
CA GLU A 55 -3.81 -18.48 -1.03
C GLU A 55 -4.94 -19.41 -1.51
N HIS A 56 -5.73 -18.94 -2.49
CA HIS A 56 -6.69 -19.70 -3.24
C HIS A 56 -6.47 -19.45 -4.74
N THR A 57 -6.15 -20.49 -5.50
CA THR A 57 -5.73 -20.35 -6.91
C THR A 57 -6.87 -20.15 -7.90
N GLY A 58 -8.12 -20.23 -7.46
CA GLY A 58 -9.30 -20.19 -8.33
C GLY A 58 -9.50 -21.47 -9.15
N LYS A 59 -8.69 -22.50 -8.93
CA LYS A 59 -8.81 -23.81 -9.57
C LYS A 59 -9.31 -24.81 -8.55
N HIS A 60 -10.28 -25.62 -8.94
CA HIS A 60 -10.66 -26.82 -8.21
C HIS A 60 -9.54 -27.84 -8.41
N ASP A 61 -8.63 -27.96 -7.47
CA ASP A 61 -7.63 -29.02 -7.49
C ASP A 61 -8.24 -30.29 -6.90
N GLU A 62 -8.60 -31.25 -7.76
CA GLU A 62 -9.17 -32.52 -7.36
C GLU A 62 -8.24 -33.33 -6.44
N LEU A 63 -6.95 -33.03 -6.41
CA LEU A 63 -5.93 -33.68 -5.59
C LEU A 63 -5.75 -33.06 -4.22
N ASN A 64 -6.06 -31.77 -4.06
CA ASN A 64 -6.07 -31.08 -2.77
C ASN A 64 -7.51 -30.87 -2.30
N ALA A 65 -8.27 -31.92 -2.28
CA ALA A 65 -9.60 -31.94 -1.72
C ALA A 65 -9.58 -31.67 -0.21
N ARG A 66 -9.28 -30.44 0.19
CA ARG A 66 -10.16 -29.82 1.17
C ARG A 66 -11.51 -29.92 0.50
N ALA A 67 -12.36 -30.77 1.02
CA ALA A 67 -13.57 -31.27 0.37
C ALA A 67 -14.51 -30.22 -0.20
N ASP A 68 -14.19 -28.98 -0.07
CA ASP A 68 -15.02 -27.88 -0.41
C ASP A 68 -14.29 -26.76 -1.10
N GLY A 69 -13.00 -26.79 -1.38
CA GLY A 69 -12.31 -25.81 -2.27
C GLY A 69 -12.86 -24.35 -2.29
N THR A 70 -13.81 -24.10 -1.46
CA THR A 70 -14.73 -22.96 -1.40
C THR A 70 -14.54 -22.11 -0.17
N LYS A 71 -13.60 -22.46 0.74
CA LYS A 71 -13.34 -21.69 1.96
C LYS A 71 -11.92 -21.17 2.03
N LEU A 72 -11.79 -19.95 2.51
CA LEU A 72 -10.53 -19.25 2.69
C LEU A 72 -10.46 -18.62 4.07
N ARG A 73 -9.30 -18.70 4.73
CA ARG A 73 -9.08 -18.06 6.02
C ARG A 73 -8.68 -16.60 5.85
N VAL A 74 -9.37 -15.74 6.59
CA VAL A 74 -9.19 -14.28 6.56
C VAL A 74 -8.91 -13.76 7.96
N ASN A 75 -7.93 -12.89 8.13
CA ASN A 75 -7.75 -12.11 9.34
C ASN A 75 -8.71 -10.93 9.31
N ILE A 76 -9.67 -10.95 10.23
CA ILE A 76 -10.75 -9.96 10.34
C ILE A 76 -10.61 -9.05 11.57
N ALA A 77 -9.48 -9.07 12.27
CA ALA A 77 -9.30 -8.23 13.45
C ALA A 77 -9.40 -6.75 13.08
N PRO A 78 -10.35 -5.99 13.68
CA PRO A 78 -10.60 -4.59 13.29
C PRO A 78 -9.39 -3.67 13.53
N GLN A 79 -8.55 -4.03 14.51
CA GLN A 79 -7.36 -3.29 14.89
C GLN A 79 -6.07 -3.96 14.39
N ALA A 80 -6.17 -4.88 13.43
CA ALA A 80 -4.99 -5.52 12.84
C ALA A 80 -4.14 -4.49 12.09
N VAL A 81 -2.84 -4.51 12.36
CA VAL A 81 -1.83 -3.73 11.64
C VAL A 81 -1.11 -4.67 10.69
N TYR A 82 -1.06 -4.29 9.44
CA TYR A 82 -0.42 -5.04 8.37
C TYR A 82 0.79 -4.28 7.86
N GLU A 83 1.90 -4.97 7.63
CA GLU A 83 3.06 -4.41 6.96
C GLU A 83 2.84 -4.48 5.44
N ALA A 84 3.04 -3.36 4.77
CA ALA A 84 2.98 -3.24 3.32
C ALA A 84 4.23 -2.55 2.79
N ALA A 85 4.67 -2.92 1.58
CA ALA A 85 5.73 -2.21 0.90
C ALA A 85 5.25 -0.85 0.40
N LEU A 86 6.13 0.15 0.45
CA LEU A 86 5.90 1.46 -0.14
C LEU A 86 6.48 1.50 -1.56
N PRO A 87 5.78 2.13 -2.52
CA PRO A 87 6.28 2.27 -3.87
C PRO A 87 7.53 3.15 -3.93
N CYS A 88 8.38 2.87 -4.90
CA CYS A 88 9.49 3.74 -5.27
C CYS A 88 9.12 4.57 -6.50
N PHE A 89 9.68 5.76 -6.59
CA PHE A 89 9.45 6.72 -7.67
C PHE A 89 10.77 7.10 -8.30
N THR A 90 10.84 7.00 -9.62
CA THR A 90 12.01 7.47 -10.39
C THR A 90 11.80 8.93 -10.75
N ALA A 91 12.75 9.79 -10.37
CA ALA A 91 12.73 11.19 -10.75
C ALA A 91 12.89 11.33 -12.27
N THR A 92 12.15 12.24 -12.87
CA THR A 92 12.37 12.72 -14.23
C THR A 92 13.11 14.06 -14.25
N GLY A 93 13.35 14.63 -13.06
CA GLY A 93 14.05 15.87 -12.81
C GLY A 93 13.53 16.56 -11.56
N GLY A 94 13.85 17.82 -11.39
CA GLY A 94 13.38 18.65 -10.27
C GLY A 94 14.19 19.93 -10.13
N THR A 95 13.99 20.59 -8.99
CA THR A 95 14.75 21.76 -8.52
C THR A 95 15.17 21.52 -7.07
N GLU A 96 15.88 22.46 -6.46
CA GLU A 96 16.22 22.40 -5.02
C GLU A 96 15.00 22.24 -4.10
N THR A 97 13.81 22.56 -4.58
CA THR A 97 12.56 22.50 -3.80
C THR A 97 11.49 21.62 -4.42
N THR A 98 11.77 20.94 -5.53
CA THR A 98 10.78 20.08 -6.20
C THR A 98 11.40 18.75 -6.67
N LEU A 99 10.57 17.71 -6.65
CA LEU A 99 10.83 16.41 -7.29
C LEU A 99 9.75 16.19 -8.34
N VAL A 100 10.15 15.96 -9.58
CA VAL A 100 9.26 15.61 -10.69
C VAL A 100 9.36 14.11 -10.97
N THR A 101 8.21 13.43 -11.03
CA THR A 101 8.12 11.99 -11.27
C THR A 101 6.85 11.64 -12.03
N ALA A 102 6.66 10.37 -12.40
CA ALA A 102 5.39 9.91 -12.93
C ALA A 102 4.26 10.05 -11.90
N ALA A 103 3.05 10.39 -12.36
CA ALA A 103 1.89 10.62 -11.48
C ALA A 103 1.28 9.33 -10.92
N SER A 104 1.69 8.16 -11.41
CA SER A 104 1.11 6.87 -10.97
C SER A 104 1.25 6.68 -9.46
N GLY A 105 0.14 6.43 -8.79
CA GLY A 105 0.10 6.25 -7.33
C GLY A 105 0.18 7.54 -6.51
N LEU A 106 0.17 8.71 -7.13
CA LEU A 106 0.24 10.04 -6.49
C LEU A 106 -1.03 10.87 -6.77
N SER A 107 -1.33 11.81 -5.86
CA SER A 107 -2.42 12.78 -6.05
C SER A 107 -2.07 14.13 -5.40
N THR A 108 -2.90 15.12 -5.69
CA THR A 108 -2.81 16.45 -5.08
C THR A 108 -3.09 16.46 -3.57
N SER A 109 -3.61 15.36 -3.01
CA SER A 109 -3.80 15.22 -1.56
C SER A 109 -2.52 14.90 -0.80
N LEU A 110 -1.42 14.53 -1.48
CA LEU A 110 -0.12 14.30 -0.85
C LEU A 110 0.49 15.65 -0.43
N ASN A 111 0.39 15.97 0.85
CA ASN A 111 0.86 17.23 1.45
C ASN A 111 1.61 17.02 2.78
N SER A 112 1.98 15.79 3.08
CA SER A 112 2.65 15.33 4.31
C SER A 112 3.69 14.26 4.00
N GLY A 113 4.40 13.80 5.03
CA GLY A 113 5.41 12.79 4.86
C GLY A 113 6.76 13.33 4.38
N CYS A 114 7.62 12.45 3.91
CA CYS A 114 8.91 12.83 3.37
C CYS A 114 9.34 11.96 2.17
N ALA A 115 10.11 12.56 1.26
CA ALA A 115 10.78 11.87 0.18
C ALA A 115 12.20 11.50 0.63
N VAL A 116 12.57 10.23 0.51
CA VAL A 116 13.89 9.68 0.86
C VAL A 116 14.61 9.29 -0.42
N LEU A 117 15.79 9.84 -0.65
CA LEU A 117 16.66 9.43 -1.76
C LEU A 117 17.23 8.04 -1.49
N LEU A 118 16.90 7.07 -2.34
CA LEU A 118 17.35 5.68 -2.21
C LEU A 118 18.62 5.39 -3.03
N SER A 119 18.68 5.94 -4.25
CA SER A 119 19.85 5.82 -5.12
C SER A 119 19.91 7.00 -6.07
N LYS A 120 21.14 7.30 -6.53
CA LYS A 120 21.38 8.30 -7.56
C LYS A 120 21.56 7.62 -8.90
N ALA A 121 21.14 8.29 -9.97
CA ALA A 121 21.52 7.92 -11.32
C ALA A 121 23.03 8.12 -11.55
N ASP A 122 23.59 7.40 -12.50
CA ASP A 122 24.98 7.62 -12.92
C ASP A 122 25.14 9.06 -13.44
N GLY A 123 26.13 9.77 -12.92
CA GLY A 123 26.38 11.17 -13.27
C GLY A 123 25.36 12.16 -12.67
N SER A 124 24.51 11.74 -11.74
CA SER A 124 23.57 12.63 -11.07
C SER A 124 24.26 13.79 -10.37
N ALA A 125 23.82 15.02 -10.70
CA ALA A 125 24.29 16.26 -10.07
C ALA A 125 23.62 16.52 -8.70
N ASN A 126 22.73 15.64 -8.24
CA ASN A 126 22.06 15.76 -6.96
C ASN A 126 23.07 15.77 -5.81
N THR A 127 23.09 16.84 -5.02
CA THR A 127 24.05 17.02 -3.91
C THR A 127 23.60 16.30 -2.63
N ASP A 128 22.31 15.88 -2.52
CA ASP A 128 21.85 15.09 -1.39
C ASP A 128 22.58 13.75 -1.32
N SER A 129 22.88 13.28 -0.13
CA SER A 129 23.40 11.92 0.08
C SER A 129 22.26 10.89 0.03
N VAL A 130 22.55 9.67 -0.42
CA VAL A 130 21.61 8.54 -0.30
C VAL A 130 21.18 8.39 1.16
N GLY A 131 19.88 8.22 1.39
CA GLY A 131 19.26 8.22 2.71
C GLY A 131 18.79 9.59 3.21
N THR A 132 19.11 10.70 2.51
CA THR A 132 18.57 12.02 2.85
C THR A 132 17.05 12.00 2.73
N SER A 133 16.39 12.56 3.75
CA SER A 133 14.93 12.73 3.83
C SER A 133 14.57 14.20 3.69
N ARG A 134 13.62 14.51 2.82
CA ARG A 134 13.11 15.87 2.61
C ARG A 134 11.61 15.91 2.83
N ARG A 135 11.17 16.84 3.67
CA ARG A 135 9.75 17.00 4.00
C ARG A 135 8.94 17.39 2.76
N ILE A 136 7.77 16.77 2.60
CA ILE A 136 6.79 17.10 1.56
C ILE A 136 5.83 18.14 2.09
N SER A 137 5.51 19.15 1.29
CA SER A 137 4.52 20.18 1.61
C SER A 137 3.36 20.25 0.64
N ALA A 138 3.53 19.77 -0.59
CA ALA A 138 2.46 19.73 -1.60
C ALA A 138 2.81 18.73 -2.72
N CYS A 139 1.79 18.33 -3.45
CA CYS A 139 1.93 17.61 -4.72
C CYS A 139 0.94 18.19 -5.74
N THR A 140 1.40 18.43 -6.95
CA THR A 140 0.54 18.78 -8.08
C THR A 140 0.65 17.70 -9.16
N VAL A 141 -0.47 17.36 -9.77
CA VAL A 141 -0.54 16.37 -10.85
C VAL A 141 -1.01 17.06 -12.11
N SER A 142 -0.24 16.90 -13.19
CA SER A 142 -0.57 17.44 -14.52
C SER A 142 -0.29 16.37 -15.59
N GLY A 143 -1.35 15.86 -16.20
CA GLY A 143 -1.25 14.73 -17.12
C GLY A 143 -0.63 13.51 -16.45
N SER A 144 0.45 12.99 -17.03
CA SER A 144 1.20 11.82 -16.53
C SER A 144 2.33 12.16 -15.56
N ALA A 145 2.53 13.45 -15.22
CA ALA A 145 3.59 13.90 -14.33
C ALA A 145 3.03 14.39 -12.99
N ALA A 146 3.77 14.13 -11.92
CA ALA A 146 3.58 14.71 -10.60
C ALA A 146 4.78 15.56 -10.22
N THR A 147 4.53 16.74 -9.66
CA THR A 147 5.53 17.61 -9.05
C THR A 147 5.30 17.68 -7.55
N ILE A 148 6.24 17.17 -6.79
CA ILE A 148 6.20 17.12 -5.33
C ILE A 148 7.05 18.28 -4.80
N THR A 149 6.47 19.16 -4.01
CA THR A 149 7.18 20.27 -3.34
C THR A 149 7.86 19.73 -2.07
N LEU A 150 9.16 19.93 -1.99
CA LEU A 150 10.03 19.44 -0.93
C LEU A 150 10.66 20.60 -0.15
N ALA A 151 11.09 20.34 1.09
CA ALA A 151 12.04 21.21 1.77
C ALA A 151 13.32 21.34 0.91
N SER A 152 14.00 22.51 0.99
CA SER A 152 15.20 22.79 0.20
C SER A 152 16.30 21.75 0.40
N GLY A 153 17.03 21.43 -0.65
CA GLY A 153 18.12 20.43 -0.67
C GLY A 153 18.74 20.29 -2.04
N GLY A 154 19.31 19.12 -2.33
CA GLY A 154 19.91 18.84 -3.63
C GLY A 154 18.87 18.78 -4.74
N THR A 155 19.26 19.15 -5.95
CA THR A 155 18.38 19.11 -7.13
C THR A 155 18.22 17.67 -7.63
N PRO A 156 17.01 17.08 -7.60
CA PRO A 156 16.78 15.76 -8.15
C PRO A 156 17.13 15.68 -9.63
N ALA A 157 17.90 14.68 -10.01
CA ALA A 157 18.25 14.40 -11.40
C ALA A 157 17.38 13.28 -11.96
N ALA A 158 17.21 13.27 -13.28
CA ALA A 158 16.51 12.18 -13.95
C ALA A 158 17.20 10.84 -13.67
N GLY A 159 16.41 9.83 -13.27
CA GLY A 159 16.91 8.50 -12.89
C GLY A 159 17.23 8.34 -11.40
N ASP A 160 17.27 9.40 -10.59
CA ASP A 160 17.34 9.28 -9.13
C ASP A 160 16.09 8.57 -8.62
N ILE A 161 16.26 7.66 -7.65
CA ILE A 161 15.14 6.88 -7.08
C ILE A 161 14.81 7.39 -5.67
N TYR A 162 13.55 7.69 -5.49
CA TYR A 162 12.99 8.16 -4.22
C TYR A 162 11.93 7.20 -3.69
N ARG A 163 11.80 7.14 -2.38
CA ARG A 163 10.65 6.54 -1.69
C ARG A 163 9.93 7.62 -0.90
N ILE A 164 8.62 7.63 -1.01
CA ILE A 164 7.78 8.52 -0.20
C ILE A 164 7.33 7.74 1.03
N LEU A 165 7.62 8.32 2.20
CA LEU A 165 7.19 7.81 3.50
C LEU A 165 6.03 8.68 3.99
N PRO A 166 4.84 8.11 4.23
CA PRO A 166 3.73 8.84 4.83
C PRO A 166 4.02 9.17 6.30
N ASP A 167 3.32 10.16 6.83
CA ASP A 167 3.27 10.38 8.26
C ASP A 167 2.29 9.41 8.93
N VAL A 168 2.47 9.20 10.24
CA VAL A 168 1.48 8.49 11.06
C VAL A 168 0.16 9.24 11.02
N GLY A 169 -0.93 8.53 10.70
CA GLY A 169 -2.26 9.09 10.52
C GLY A 169 -2.62 9.42 9.07
N ASP A 170 -1.67 9.44 8.15
CA ASP A 170 -1.98 9.66 6.74
C ASP A 170 -2.86 8.55 6.17
N GLU A 171 -3.77 8.93 5.28
CA GLU A 171 -4.60 8.00 4.53
C GLU A 171 -3.86 7.47 3.30
N LEU A 172 -3.84 6.15 3.18
CA LEU A 172 -3.32 5.44 2.02
C LEU A 172 -4.44 4.64 1.37
N VAL A 173 -4.26 4.23 0.14
CA VAL A 173 -5.22 3.41 -0.60
C VAL A 173 -4.61 2.07 -0.99
N LEU A 174 -5.45 1.10 -1.32
CA LEU A 174 -5.00 -0.18 -1.86
C LEU A 174 -4.37 0.05 -3.24
N ASP A 175 -3.20 -0.51 -3.48
CA ASP A 175 -2.55 -0.47 -4.77
C ASP A 175 -3.23 -1.40 -5.80
N ALA A 176 -2.76 -1.38 -7.04
CA ALA A 176 -3.32 -2.21 -8.11
C ALA A 176 -3.06 -3.71 -7.93
N SER A 177 -2.10 -4.11 -7.09
CA SER A 177 -1.81 -5.52 -6.82
C SER A 177 -2.79 -6.15 -5.82
N GLY A 178 -3.54 -5.33 -5.07
CA GLY A 178 -4.38 -5.80 -3.97
C GLY A 178 -3.63 -6.20 -2.69
N MET A 179 -2.31 -6.05 -2.68
CA MET A 179 -1.43 -6.49 -1.58
C MET A 179 -0.54 -5.39 -1.02
N GLY A 180 -0.42 -4.27 -1.71
CA GLY A 180 0.38 -3.11 -1.34
C GLY A 180 -0.47 -1.88 -1.04
N VAL A 181 0.20 -0.75 -0.84
CA VAL A 181 -0.43 0.55 -0.63
C VAL A 181 0.13 1.60 -1.59
N ALA A 182 -0.68 2.58 -1.92
CA ALA A 182 -0.33 3.74 -2.71
C ALA A 182 -0.91 5.01 -2.07
N PHE A 183 -0.42 6.18 -2.48
CA PHE A 183 -1.00 7.46 -2.05
C PHE A 183 -2.29 7.78 -2.81
N TYR A 184 -2.44 7.23 -4.00
CA TYR A 184 -3.64 7.39 -4.81
C TYR A 184 -3.84 6.23 -5.78
N ARG A 185 -5.10 5.86 -5.96
CA ARG A 185 -5.57 4.98 -7.03
C ARG A 185 -7.00 5.39 -7.39
N ALA A 186 -7.26 5.59 -8.67
CA ALA A 186 -8.61 5.85 -9.15
C ALA A 186 -9.52 4.63 -8.88
N ALA A 187 -10.78 4.90 -8.59
CA ALA A 187 -11.84 3.89 -8.42
C ALA A 187 -11.66 2.88 -7.26
N THR A 188 -10.68 3.05 -6.33
CA THR A 188 -10.65 2.22 -5.14
C THR A 188 -11.35 2.90 -3.96
N THR A 189 -12.18 2.14 -3.24
CA THR A 189 -12.80 2.57 -1.98
C THR A 189 -12.01 2.07 -0.76
N VAL A 190 -11.03 1.21 -0.98
CA VAL A 190 -10.23 0.59 0.09
C VAL A 190 -9.20 1.57 0.58
N LYS A 191 -9.35 1.96 1.85
CA LYS A 191 -8.50 2.94 2.52
C LYS A 191 -7.84 2.34 3.75
N PHE A 192 -6.65 2.85 4.03
CA PHE A 192 -5.85 2.51 5.18
C PHE A 192 -5.43 3.76 5.92
N ILE A 193 -5.11 3.60 7.20
CA ILE A 193 -4.45 4.61 8.01
C ILE A 193 -3.02 4.14 8.30
N CYS A 194 -2.05 4.99 8.04
CA CYS A 194 -0.66 4.77 8.43
C CYS A 194 -0.52 4.74 9.95
N VAL A 195 0.04 3.67 10.49
CA VAL A 195 0.27 3.48 11.93
C VAL A 195 1.75 3.73 12.29
N TYR A 196 2.65 3.29 11.44
CA TYR A 196 4.09 3.54 11.55
C TYR A 196 4.75 3.46 10.18
N THR A 197 5.96 3.99 10.06
CA THR A 197 6.82 3.86 8.88
C THR A 197 8.16 3.28 9.29
N ASP A 198 8.69 2.35 8.49
CA ASP A 198 10.04 1.82 8.63
C ASP A 198 10.89 2.30 7.44
N LYS A 199 11.67 3.35 7.68
CA LYS A 199 12.54 3.95 6.65
C LYS A 199 13.59 2.97 6.15
N ALA A 200 14.16 2.14 7.05
CA ALA A 200 15.25 1.23 6.71
C ALA A 200 14.76 0.08 5.81
N ARG A 201 13.58 -0.47 6.12
CA ARG A 201 12.96 -1.55 5.35
C ARG A 201 12.14 -1.05 4.16
N GLY A 202 11.78 0.23 4.16
CA GLY A 202 10.91 0.82 3.15
C GLY A 202 9.48 0.29 3.21
N THR A 203 9.00 -0.01 4.41
CA THR A 203 7.68 -0.54 4.67
C THR A 203 6.86 0.41 5.53
N VAL A 204 5.57 0.22 5.51
CA VAL A 204 4.60 0.96 6.33
C VAL A 204 3.69 -0.02 7.06
N GLY A 205 3.42 0.25 8.32
CA GLY A 205 2.36 -0.41 9.05
C GLY A 205 1.05 0.31 8.84
N VAL A 206 0.04 -0.40 8.35
CA VAL A 206 -1.27 0.16 8.04
C VAL A 206 -2.39 -0.66 8.67
N LYS A 207 -3.49 0.01 9.01
CA LYS A 207 -4.74 -0.64 9.37
C LYS A 207 -5.85 -0.26 8.40
N LEU A 208 -6.78 -1.17 8.16
CA LEU A 208 -7.96 -0.89 7.34
C LEU A 208 -8.79 0.25 7.99
N LYS A 209 -9.23 1.20 7.17
CA LYS A 209 -10.18 2.23 7.56
C LYS A 209 -11.60 1.69 7.32
N ALA A 210 -12.38 1.55 8.36
CA ALA A 210 -13.75 1.01 8.32
C ALA A 210 -13.89 -0.43 7.78
N PRO A 211 -13.31 -1.44 8.47
CA PRO A 211 -13.64 -2.83 8.19
C PRO A 211 -15.07 -3.15 8.65
N LEU A 212 -15.65 -4.22 8.10
CA LEU A 212 -17.03 -4.66 8.40
C LEU A 212 -17.30 -4.88 9.91
N PHE A 213 -16.27 -5.26 10.66
CA PHE A 213 -16.33 -5.55 12.10
C PHE A 213 -15.58 -4.49 12.95
N ALA A 214 -15.64 -3.25 12.57
CA ALA A 214 -15.02 -2.14 13.30
C ALA A 214 -15.83 -1.72 14.54
#